data_579e827bc5d7f24fdf65c3d21e89b4c8
#
_entry.id   579e827bc5d7f24fdf65c3d21e89b4c8
#
_cell.length_a   1.000
_cell.length_b   1.000
_cell.length_c   1.000
_cell.angle_alpha   90.00
_cell.angle_beta   90.00
_cell.angle_gamma   90.00
#
_symmetry.space_group_name_H-M   'P 1'
#
loop_
_entity.id
_entity.type
_entity.pdbx_description
1 polymer ?
#
loop_
_entity_poly.entity_id
_entity_poly.type
_entity_poly.pdbx_seq_one_letter_code
_entity_poly.pdbx_strand_id
1 'polypeptide(L)'
;VALHLIYLPNLILACASWALGAGITLGDGSLVTLGSTDLGLLPALPVLGALPEPGPAPWPALLWLLVGVAAGAVAGVVVALARPRARFDETAVVGGLAGTVAGLLVAVACALGAGGLGTDRMAALGARSPEIFLFAPSILGLAGLAAGLIVGLVRRPPAEREEAEEPSAA
;
A
#
# COMPACT_ATOMS: atom_id res chain seq x y z
N VAL A 1 27.31 6.79 9.47
CA VAL A 1 26.71 7.20 8.18
C VAL A 1 26.61 6.00 7.23
N ALA A 2 27.71 5.26 6.96
CA ALA A 2 27.68 4.12 6.02
C ALA A 2 26.66 3.03 6.40
N LEU A 3 26.56 2.70 7.67
CA LEU A 3 25.60 1.69 8.17
C LEU A 3 24.15 2.09 7.87
N HIS A 4 23.81 3.37 8.04
CA HIS A 4 22.44 3.87 7.75
C HIS A 4 22.11 3.79 6.27
N LEU A 5 23.08 3.98 5.37
CA LEU A 5 22.87 3.84 3.93
C LEU A 5 22.60 2.39 3.52
N ILE A 6 23.28 1.43 4.16
CA ILE A 6 23.07 -0.01 3.91
C ILE A 6 21.66 -0.45 4.36
N TYR A 7 21.17 0.11 5.48
CA TYR A 7 19.83 -0.22 5.98
C TYR A 7 18.68 0.58 5.32
N LEU A 8 18.99 1.58 4.51
CA LEU A 8 17.99 2.46 3.89
C LEU A 8 16.91 1.69 3.09
N PRO A 9 17.23 0.66 2.26
CA PRO A 9 16.20 -0.12 1.58
C PRO A 9 15.22 -0.79 2.54
N ASN A 10 15.72 -1.40 3.61
CA ASN A 10 14.87 -2.06 4.61
C ASN A 10 14.01 -1.06 5.37
N LEU A 11 14.53 0.13 5.64
CA LEU A 11 13.77 1.21 6.28
C LEU A 11 12.64 1.70 5.38
N ILE A 12 12.88 1.84 4.07
CA ILE A 12 11.85 2.21 3.09
C ILE A 12 10.75 1.15 3.06
N LEU A 13 11.10 -0.14 3.04
CA LEU A 13 10.14 -1.24 3.05
C LEU A 13 9.34 -1.28 4.37
N ALA A 14 9.98 -1.03 5.51
CA ALA A 14 9.32 -0.93 6.80
C ALA A 14 8.32 0.26 6.82
N CYS A 15 8.74 1.43 6.34
CA CYS A 15 7.84 2.60 6.21
C CYS A 15 6.66 2.32 5.26
N ALA A 16 6.89 1.61 4.15
CA ALA A 16 5.84 1.20 3.23
C ALA A 16 4.84 0.25 3.91
N SER A 17 5.32 -0.74 4.67
CA SER A 17 4.48 -1.65 5.45
C SER A 17 3.63 -0.90 6.47
N TRP A 18 4.21 0.06 7.18
CA TRP A 18 3.50 0.90 8.13
C TRP A 18 2.45 1.78 7.44
N ALA A 19 2.80 2.48 6.38
CA ALA A 19 1.89 3.35 5.63
C ALA A 19 0.73 2.59 4.98
N LEU A 20 0.94 1.32 4.61
CA LEU A 20 -0.11 0.42 4.09
C LEU A 20 -0.95 -0.23 5.21
N GLY A 21 -0.72 0.12 6.47
CA GLY A 21 -1.53 -0.35 7.60
C GLY A 21 -1.12 -1.70 8.18
N ALA A 22 -0.17 -2.41 7.60
CA ALA A 22 0.31 -3.68 8.13
C ALA A 22 1.14 -3.51 9.42
N GLY A 23 1.79 -2.35 9.57
CA GLY A 23 2.66 -2.06 10.70
C GLY A 23 4.07 -2.63 10.54
N ILE A 24 4.89 -2.36 11.54
CA ILE A 24 6.28 -2.85 11.66
C ILE A 24 6.51 -3.48 13.03
N THR A 25 7.35 -4.49 13.07
CA THR A 25 7.84 -5.11 14.29
C THR A 25 9.30 -4.70 14.50
N LEU A 26 9.63 -4.27 15.73
CA LEU A 26 10.98 -3.82 16.11
C LEU A 26 11.52 -4.70 17.24
N GLY A 27 11.49 -6.00 17.03
CA GLY A 27 11.84 -6.99 18.04
C GLY A 27 10.63 -7.47 18.83
N ASP A 28 10.89 -8.36 19.80
CA ASP A 28 9.86 -8.95 20.63
C ASP A 28 9.20 -7.89 21.54
N GLY A 29 7.87 -7.86 21.51
CA GLY A 29 7.07 -6.90 22.28
C GLY A 29 7.04 -5.47 21.73
N SER A 30 7.60 -5.19 20.54
CA SER A 30 7.53 -3.85 19.93
C SER A 30 6.75 -3.91 18.62
N LEU A 31 5.63 -3.20 18.58
CA LEU A 31 4.73 -3.11 17.44
C LEU A 31 4.35 -1.66 17.16
N VAL A 32 4.59 -1.19 15.96
CA VAL A 32 4.18 0.15 15.51
C VAL A 32 3.20 0.02 14.36
N THR A 33 1.98 0.46 14.59
CA THR A 33 0.90 0.47 13.60
C THR A 33 0.39 1.90 13.37
N LEU A 34 -0.54 2.07 12.45
CA LEU A 34 -1.25 3.36 12.29
C LEU A 34 -2.25 3.64 13.42
N GLY A 35 -2.62 2.63 14.22
CA GLY A 35 -3.58 2.77 15.32
C GLY A 35 -2.92 2.90 16.69
N SER A 36 -1.77 2.27 16.89
CA SER A 36 -1.06 2.26 18.17
C SER A 36 0.44 2.04 18.00
N THR A 37 1.18 2.50 18.98
CA THR A 37 2.63 2.27 19.11
C THR A 37 2.88 1.61 20.45
N ASP A 38 3.30 0.35 20.41
CA ASP A 38 3.73 -0.42 21.57
C ASP A 38 5.24 -0.63 21.45
N LEU A 39 6.00 -0.08 22.38
CA LEU A 39 7.46 -0.16 22.37
C LEU A 39 7.95 -0.93 23.59
N GLY A 40 8.63 -2.05 23.33
CA GLY A 40 9.40 -2.78 24.32
C GLY A 40 10.80 -2.16 24.54
N LEU A 41 11.71 -2.97 25.03
CA LEU A 41 13.12 -2.55 25.17
C LEU A 41 13.79 -2.48 23.79
N LEU A 42 14.01 -1.28 23.32
CA LEU A 42 14.69 -1.00 22.04
C LEU A 42 16.20 -0.77 22.23
N PRO A 43 17.03 -1.18 21.25
CA PRO A 43 18.44 -0.82 21.25
C PRO A 43 18.59 0.68 21.04
N ALA A 44 19.65 1.27 21.60
CA ALA A 44 19.96 2.71 21.46
C ALA A 44 20.48 3.05 20.06
N LEU A 45 19.61 2.93 19.04
CA LEU A 45 19.89 3.32 17.66
C LEU A 45 19.28 4.70 17.37
N PRO A 46 20.03 5.67 16.87
CA PRO A 46 19.51 7.02 16.61
C PRO A 46 18.28 7.06 15.69
N VAL A 47 18.19 6.12 14.73
CA VAL A 47 17.04 6.02 13.82
C VAL A 47 15.74 5.68 14.54
N LEU A 48 15.81 4.96 15.65
CA LEU A 48 14.63 4.60 16.45
C LEU A 48 14.07 5.78 17.26
N GLY A 49 14.84 6.86 17.41
CA GLY A 49 14.34 8.12 17.99
C GLY A 49 13.32 8.87 17.13
N ALA A 50 13.13 8.44 15.88
CA ALA A 50 12.09 8.97 15.00
C ALA A 50 10.74 8.21 15.11
N LEU A 51 10.65 7.17 15.97
CA LEU A 51 9.41 6.44 16.19
C LEU A 51 8.39 7.31 16.92
N PRO A 52 7.09 7.10 16.65
CA PRO A 52 6.02 7.73 17.42
C PRO A 52 6.11 7.38 18.91
N GLU A 53 5.61 8.26 19.76
CA GLU A 53 5.51 7.99 21.20
C GLU A 53 4.60 6.78 21.47
N PRO A 54 4.88 5.98 22.52
CA PRO A 54 4.04 4.86 22.91
C PRO A 54 2.62 5.31 23.25
N GLY A 55 1.64 4.55 22.75
CA GLY A 55 0.23 4.82 23.01
C GLY A 55 -0.63 4.79 21.76
N PRO A 56 -1.89 5.24 21.85
CA PRO A 56 -2.78 5.34 20.70
C PRO A 56 -2.26 6.40 19.72
N ALA A 57 -2.21 6.03 18.44
CA ALA A 57 -1.79 6.96 17.41
C ALA A 57 -2.82 8.07 17.18
N PRO A 58 -2.39 9.31 16.90
CA PRO A 58 -3.31 10.39 16.58
C PRO A 58 -4.04 10.07 15.25
N TRP A 59 -5.32 10.45 15.14
CA TRP A 59 -6.15 10.21 13.96
C TRP A 59 -5.50 10.59 12.61
N PRO A 60 -4.64 11.64 12.50
CA PRO A 60 -3.99 11.96 11.23
C PRO A 60 -3.03 10.88 10.72
N ALA A 61 -2.60 9.95 11.58
CA ALA A 61 -1.77 8.81 11.15
C ALA A 61 -2.50 7.95 10.11
N LEU A 62 -3.84 7.85 10.17
CA LEU A 62 -4.63 7.11 9.19
C LEU A 62 -4.57 7.71 7.78
N LEU A 63 -4.22 9.00 7.65
CA LEU A 63 -4.06 9.65 6.34
C LEU A 63 -2.91 9.04 5.53
N TRP A 64 -1.95 8.37 6.16
CA TRP A 64 -0.89 7.66 5.45
C TRP A 64 -1.40 6.51 4.58
N LEU A 65 -2.60 5.94 4.86
CA LEU A 65 -3.24 4.98 3.98
C LEU A 65 -3.51 5.55 2.58
N LEU A 66 -3.67 6.88 2.46
CA LEU A 66 -3.83 7.54 1.17
C LEU A 66 -2.62 7.36 0.25
N VAL A 67 -1.43 7.10 0.79
CA VAL A 67 -0.24 6.77 -0.01
C VAL A 67 -0.46 5.48 -0.79
N GLY A 68 -0.99 4.45 -0.14
CA GLY A 68 -1.35 3.18 -0.78
C GLY A 68 -2.47 3.35 -1.81
N VAL A 69 -3.50 4.13 -1.45
CA VAL A 69 -4.59 4.46 -2.37
C VAL A 69 -4.08 5.21 -3.60
N ALA A 70 -3.21 6.21 -3.41
CA ALA A 70 -2.61 6.95 -4.51
C ALA A 70 -1.76 6.05 -5.42
N ALA A 71 -0.94 5.17 -4.83
CA ALA A 71 -0.13 4.23 -5.60
C ALA A 71 -0.98 3.27 -6.43
N GLY A 72 -2.04 2.71 -5.85
CA GLY A 72 -3.00 1.86 -6.56
C GLY A 72 -3.75 2.61 -7.66
N ALA A 73 -4.18 3.84 -7.37
CA ALA A 73 -4.84 4.70 -8.36
C ALA A 73 -3.92 5.01 -9.56
N VAL A 74 -2.65 5.30 -9.31
CA VAL A 74 -1.66 5.50 -10.38
C VAL A 74 -1.53 4.24 -11.26
N ALA A 75 -1.45 3.05 -10.66
CA ALA A 75 -1.41 1.79 -11.41
C ALA A 75 -2.66 1.64 -12.30
N GLY A 76 -3.86 1.90 -11.76
CA GLY A 76 -5.12 1.86 -12.50
C GLY A 76 -5.18 2.87 -13.65
N VAL A 77 -4.77 4.11 -13.39
CA VAL A 77 -4.71 5.18 -14.41
C VAL A 77 -3.75 4.81 -15.54
N VAL A 78 -2.53 4.36 -15.22
CA VAL A 78 -1.51 3.98 -16.21
C VAL A 78 -2.05 2.90 -17.15
N VAL A 79 -2.70 1.87 -16.60
CA VAL A 79 -3.30 0.79 -17.40
C VAL A 79 -4.45 1.31 -18.26
N ALA A 80 -5.32 2.15 -17.70
CA ALA A 80 -6.43 2.75 -18.45
C ALA A 80 -5.94 3.64 -19.58
N LEU A 81 -4.84 4.39 -19.37
CA LEU A 81 -4.20 5.20 -20.41
C LEU A 81 -3.57 4.35 -21.53
N ALA A 82 -3.02 3.20 -21.17
CA ALA A 82 -2.41 2.28 -22.13
C ALA A 82 -3.43 1.56 -23.03
N ARG A 83 -4.74 1.58 -22.67
CA ARG A 83 -5.83 0.90 -23.40
C ARG A 83 -6.96 1.87 -23.77
N PRO A 84 -6.74 2.80 -24.70
CA PRO A 84 -7.70 3.88 -24.98
C PRO A 84 -9.02 3.41 -25.61
N ARG A 85 -9.07 2.18 -26.15
CA ARG A 85 -10.26 1.59 -26.78
C ARG A 85 -10.97 0.54 -25.91
N ALA A 86 -10.45 0.25 -24.73
CA ALA A 86 -11.06 -0.72 -23.83
C ALA A 86 -12.36 -0.15 -23.22
N ARG A 87 -13.32 -1.04 -22.97
CA ARG A 87 -14.56 -0.68 -22.28
C ARG A 87 -14.26 -0.31 -20.83
N PHE A 88 -15.16 0.45 -20.21
CA PHE A 88 -15.00 0.93 -18.83
C PHE A 88 -14.89 -0.21 -17.81
N ASP A 89 -15.65 -1.31 -18.01
CA ASP A 89 -15.60 -2.51 -17.20
C ASP A 89 -14.24 -3.22 -17.32
N GLU A 90 -13.72 -3.34 -18.53
CA GLU A 90 -12.41 -3.91 -18.79
C GLU A 90 -11.29 -3.07 -18.14
N THR A 91 -11.34 -1.74 -18.27
CA THR A 91 -10.34 -0.85 -17.65
C THR A 91 -10.38 -0.92 -16.13
N ALA A 92 -11.56 -1.06 -15.53
CA ALA A 92 -11.72 -1.25 -14.10
C ALA A 92 -11.07 -2.55 -13.63
N VAL A 93 -11.40 -3.68 -14.27
CA VAL A 93 -10.86 -5.00 -13.89
C VAL A 93 -9.35 -5.05 -14.07
N VAL A 94 -8.83 -4.58 -15.20
CA VAL A 94 -7.38 -4.61 -15.45
C VAL A 94 -6.64 -3.62 -14.54
N GLY A 95 -7.24 -2.48 -14.23
CA GLY A 95 -6.71 -1.53 -13.22
C GLY A 95 -6.63 -2.16 -11.83
N GLY A 96 -7.69 -2.88 -11.42
CA GLY A 96 -7.71 -3.63 -10.18
C GLY A 96 -6.65 -4.74 -10.11
N LEU A 97 -6.53 -5.52 -11.18
CA LEU A 97 -5.49 -6.56 -11.29
C LEU A 97 -4.07 -5.96 -11.23
N ALA A 98 -3.82 -4.86 -11.94
CA ALA A 98 -2.54 -4.18 -11.90
C ALA A 98 -2.20 -3.68 -10.48
N GLY A 99 -3.17 -3.08 -9.78
CA GLY A 99 -3.02 -2.67 -8.39
C GLY A 99 -2.75 -3.86 -7.46
N THR A 100 -3.49 -4.96 -7.62
CA THR A 100 -3.29 -6.19 -6.83
C THR A 100 -1.91 -6.79 -7.04
N VAL A 101 -1.46 -6.90 -8.30
CA VAL A 101 -0.11 -7.40 -8.61
C VAL A 101 0.96 -6.48 -8.03
N ALA A 102 0.81 -5.16 -8.17
CA ALA A 102 1.72 -4.20 -7.57
C ALA A 102 1.77 -4.35 -6.04
N GLY A 103 0.62 -4.52 -5.39
CA GLY A 103 0.53 -4.77 -3.95
C GLY A 103 1.20 -6.07 -3.52
N LEU A 104 1.05 -7.15 -4.29
CA LEU A 104 1.75 -8.41 -4.05
C LEU A 104 3.27 -8.26 -4.18
N LEU A 105 3.74 -7.54 -5.18
CA LEU A 105 5.18 -7.27 -5.36
C LEU A 105 5.74 -6.48 -4.17
N VAL A 106 5.01 -5.47 -3.69
CA VAL A 106 5.37 -4.73 -2.48
C VAL A 106 5.39 -5.65 -1.26
N ALA A 107 4.38 -6.51 -1.10
CA ALA A 107 4.31 -7.45 0.02
C ALA A 107 5.49 -8.44 0.01
N VAL A 108 5.86 -8.98 -1.17
CA VAL A 108 7.03 -9.85 -1.33
C VAL A 108 8.31 -9.10 -1.00
N ALA A 109 8.48 -7.87 -1.52
CA ALA A 109 9.66 -7.06 -1.21
C ALA A 109 9.77 -6.77 0.30
N CYS A 110 8.65 -6.44 0.96
CA CYS A 110 8.59 -6.24 2.41
C CYS A 110 8.95 -7.52 3.17
N ALA A 111 8.46 -8.69 2.73
CA ALA A 111 8.77 -9.97 3.35
C ALA A 111 10.26 -10.35 3.19
N LEU A 112 10.86 -10.06 2.04
CA LEU A 112 12.28 -10.27 1.80
C LEU A 112 13.17 -9.30 2.58
N GLY A 113 12.68 -8.08 2.85
CA GLY A 113 13.35 -7.09 3.69
C GLY A 113 13.15 -7.31 5.19
N ALA A 114 12.21 -8.16 5.58
CA ALA A 114 12.02 -8.53 6.97
C ALA A 114 13.08 -9.54 7.40
N GLY A 115 13.59 -9.38 8.60
CA GLY A 115 14.66 -10.26 9.11
C GLY A 115 14.83 -10.11 10.61
N GLY A 116 15.85 -10.77 11.16
CA GLY A 116 16.22 -10.68 12.57
C GLY A 116 17.69 -10.32 12.74
N LEU A 117 18.00 -9.65 13.83
CA LEU A 117 19.35 -9.37 14.28
C LEU A 117 19.65 -10.24 15.52
N GLY A 118 19.69 -11.58 15.32
CA GLY A 118 19.98 -12.54 16.40
C GLY A 118 18.79 -13.43 16.74
N THR A 119 18.97 -14.26 17.78
CA THR A 119 18.03 -15.35 18.14
C THR A 119 17.03 -14.99 19.25
N ASP A 120 17.27 -13.89 19.96
CA ASP A 120 16.42 -13.49 21.10
C ASP A 120 15.43 -12.37 20.72
N ARG A 121 15.49 -11.27 21.45
CA ARG A 121 14.54 -10.14 21.36
C ARG A 121 14.50 -9.42 20.01
N MET A 122 15.57 -9.55 19.21
CA MET A 122 15.70 -8.96 17.88
C MET A 122 15.46 -9.98 16.75
N ALA A 123 14.79 -11.09 17.05
CA ALA A 123 14.49 -12.15 16.08
C ALA A 123 13.54 -11.72 14.96
N ALA A 124 12.71 -10.70 15.21
CA ALA A 124 11.75 -10.19 14.22
C ALA A 124 11.89 -8.67 14.08
N LEU A 125 12.41 -8.23 12.95
CA LEU A 125 12.56 -6.82 12.59
C LEU A 125 12.03 -6.57 11.20
N GLY A 126 11.24 -5.50 11.04
CA GLY A 126 10.76 -5.04 9.75
C GLY A 126 9.26 -5.19 9.55
N ALA A 127 8.85 -5.37 8.30
CA ALA A 127 7.46 -5.48 7.90
C ALA A 127 6.78 -6.72 8.49
N ARG A 128 5.52 -6.58 8.88
CA ARG A 128 4.69 -7.72 9.33
C ARG A 128 4.22 -8.52 8.12
N SER A 129 4.90 -9.63 7.86
CA SER A 129 4.70 -10.41 6.64
C SER A 129 3.26 -10.92 6.43
N PRO A 130 2.56 -11.51 7.41
CA PRO A 130 1.18 -11.97 7.17
C PRO A 130 0.24 -10.82 6.80
N GLU A 131 0.31 -9.73 7.51
CA GLU A 131 -0.58 -8.60 7.36
C GLU A 131 -0.34 -7.83 6.07
N ILE A 132 0.92 -7.64 5.64
CA ILE A 132 1.23 -6.91 4.41
C ILE A 132 0.70 -7.63 3.16
N PHE A 133 0.67 -8.98 3.16
CA PHE A 133 0.09 -9.77 2.07
C PHE A 133 -1.43 -9.61 1.95
N LEU A 134 -2.11 -9.18 3.03
CA LEU A 134 -3.52 -8.86 3.01
C LEU A 134 -3.75 -7.40 2.64
N PHE A 135 -3.07 -6.46 3.32
CA PHE A 135 -3.35 -5.03 3.18
C PHE A 135 -2.87 -4.45 1.84
N ALA A 136 -1.64 -4.74 1.41
CA ALA A 136 -1.09 -4.14 0.21
C ALA A 136 -1.87 -4.49 -1.07
N PRO A 137 -2.15 -5.77 -1.39
CA PRO A 137 -2.94 -6.11 -2.57
C PRO A 137 -4.37 -5.58 -2.52
N SER A 138 -4.99 -5.58 -1.33
CA SER A 138 -6.37 -5.09 -1.16
C SER A 138 -6.47 -3.59 -1.39
N ILE A 139 -5.62 -2.79 -0.76
CA ILE A 139 -5.64 -1.33 -0.88
C ILE A 139 -5.29 -0.90 -2.31
N LEU A 140 -4.19 -1.41 -2.85
CA LEU A 140 -3.75 -1.04 -4.19
C LEU A 140 -4.71 -1.58 -5.26
N GLY A 141 -5.24 -2.79 -5.07
CA GLY A 141 -6.19 -3.40 -6.00
C GLY A 141 -7.52 -2.64 -6.07
N LEU A 142 -8.12 -2.33 -4.91
CA LEU A 142 -9.37 -1.55 -4.86
C LEU A 142 -9.19 -0.13 -5.41
N ALA A 143 -8.08 0.52 -5.07
CA ALA A 143 -7.78 1.85 -5.60
C ALA A 143 -7.53 1.83 -7.12
N GLY A 144 -6.82 0.81 -7.63
CA GLY A 144 -6.59 0.59 -9.05
C GLY A 144 -7.88 0.33 -9.82
N LEU A 145 -8.78 -0.48 -9.26
CA LEU A 145 -10.11 -0.75 -9.80
C LEU A 145 -10.94 0.53 -9.89
N ALA A 146 -11.02 1.30 -8.78
CA ALA A 146 -11.76 2.55 -8.75
C ALA A 146 -11.21 3.57 -9.75
N ALA A 147 -9.90 3.74 -9.82
CA ALA A 147 -9.27 4.65 -10.76
C ALA A 147 -9.46 4.22 -12.22
N GLY A 148 -9.32 2.93 -12.51
CA GLY A 148 -9.59 2.36 -13.84
C GLY A 148 -11.04 2.58 -14.27
N LEU A 149 -11.99 2.39 -13.35
CA LEU A 149 -13.41 2.64 -13.59
C LEU A 149 -13.67 4.12 -13.90
N ILE A 150 -13.16 5.03 -13.08
CA ILE A 150 -13.35 6.48 -13.25
C ILE A 150 -12.80 6.92 -14.61
N VAL A 151 -11.57 6.53 -14.96
CA VAL A 151 -10.97 6.89 -16.24
C VAL A 151 -11.75 6.28 -17.40
N GLY A 152 -12.19 5.02 -17.29
CA GLY A 152 -13.02 4.35 -18.30
C GLY A 152 -14.35 5.06 -18.53
N LEU A 153 -15.03 5.50 -17.47
CA LEU A 153 -16.29 6.24 -17.55
C LEU A 153 -16.14 7.63 -18.17
N VAL A 154 -15.07 8.35 -17.79
CA VAL A 154 -14.80 9.70 -18.32
C VAL A 154 -14.47 9.66 -19.82
N ARG A 155 -13.90 8.55 -20.29
CA ARG A 155 -13.47 8.37 -21.68
C ARG A 155 -14.48 7.68 -22.57
N ARG A 156 -15.74 7.48 -22.12
CA ARG A 156 -16.79 6.88 -22.96
C ARG A 156 -16.87 7.62 -24.29
N PRO A 157 -16.84 6.89 -25.43
CA PRO A 157 -17.06 7.47 -26.75
C PRO A 157 -18.45 8.12 -26.82
N PRO A 158 -18.64 9.21 -27.57
CA PRO A 158 -19.91 9.90 -27.70
C PRO A 158 -21.07 9.00 -28.16
N ALA A 159 -20.81 8.00 -29.02
CA ALA A 159 -21.81 7.05 -29.53
C ALA A 159 -22.48 6.21 -28.42
N GLU A 160 -21.75 5.80 -27.40
CA GLU A 160 -22.35 5.05 -26.26
C GLU A 160 -23.19 5.95 -25.33
N ARG A 161 -23.01 7.27 -25.41
CA ARG A 161 -23.83 8.23 -24.68
C ARG A 161 -25.17 8.45 -25.35
N GLU A 162 -25.21 8.49 -26.70
CA GLU A 162 -26.46 8.66 -27.46
C GLU A 162 -27.39 7.45 -27.30
N GLU A 163 -26.86 6.20 -27.35
CA GLU A 163 -27.66 5.00 -27.12
C GLU A 163 -28.19 4.88 -25.67
N ALA A 164 -27.49 5.49 -24.68
CA ALA A 164 -27.94 5.49 -23.28
C ALA A 164 -28.95 6.63 -22.98
N GLU A 165 -29.00 7.67 -23.83
CA GLU A 165 -29.93 8.81 -23.72
C GLU A 165 -31.18 8.67 -24.61
N GLU A 166 -31.22 7.77 -25.59
CA GLU A 166 -32.46 7.47 -26.30
C GLU A 166 -33.37 6.64 -25.37
N PRO A 167 -34.41 7.23 -24.77
CA PRO A 167 -35.43 6.44 -24.10
C PRO A 167 -36.14 5.64 -25.17
N SER A 168 -36.25 4.33 -24.98
CA SER A 168 -37.05 3.41 -25.77
C SER A 168 -38.41 4.05 -26.10
N ALA A 169 -38.49 4.75 -27.22
CA ALA A 169 -39.72 5.22 -27.82
C ALA A 169 -40.29 4.07 -28.62
N ALA A 170 -41.04 3.19 -27.94
CA ALA A 170 -41.94 2.23 -28.50
C ALA A 170 -43.14 2.03 -27.55
#